data_c9266e2a61dc60ba08f993b2bc9222d2
#
_entry.id   c9266e2a61dc60ba08f993b2bc9222d2
#
_cell.length_a   1.000
_cell.length_b   1.000
_cell.length_c   1.000
_cell.angle_alpha   90.00
_cell.angle_beta   90.00
_cell.angle_gamma   90.00
#
_symmetry.space_group_name_H-M   'P 1'
#
loop_
_entity.id
_entity.type
_entity.pdbx_description
1 polymer ?
#
loop_
_entity_poly.entity_id
_entity_poly.type
_entity_poly.pdbx_seq_one_letter_code
_entity_poly.pdbx_strand_id
1 'polypeptide(L)'
;SVHFYLHTMNFTVYSKDGCPFCDKIIQILKLGDFQYVEYKLDEHFSRFEFQEEFGGDATFPQVTINGHKMGGCTETVKYLQEHNMV
;
A
#
# COMPACT_ATOMS: atom_id res chain seq x y z
N SER A 1 -18.62 13.40 -2.51
CA SER A 1 -18.10 13.14 -3.85
C SER A 1 -16.83 12.28 -3.81
N VAL A 2 -16.48 11.72 -4.93
CA VAL A 2 -15.27 10.90 -5.05
C VAL A 2 -14.02 11.71 -4.69
N HIS A 3 -13.96 12.96 -5.11
CA HIS A 3 -12.83 13.82 -4.82
C HIS A 3 -12.65 14.03 -3.31
N PHE A 4 -13.72 14.32 -2.59
CA PHE A 4 -13.68 14.45 -1.14
C PHE A 4 -13.23 13.14 -0.50
N TYR A 5 -13.76 12.02 -0.97
CA TYR A 5 -13.42 10.70 -0.45
C TYR A 5 -11.94 10.40 -0.59
N LEU A 6 -11.35 10.72 -1.76
CA LEU A 6 -9.92 10.52 -1.99
C LEU A 6 -9.05 11.30 -1.01
N HIS A 7 -9.46 12.52 -0.64
CA HIS A 7 -8.73 13.33 0.32
C HIS A 7 -8.75 12.77 1.73
N THR A 8 -9.73 11.91 2.06
CA THR A 8 -9.82 11.29 3.39
C THR A 8 -9.18 9.93 3.47
N MET A 9 -8.70 9.37 2.35
CA MET A 9 -8.03 8.08 2.32
C MET A 9 -6.52 8.25 2.41
N ASN A 10 -5.93 7.63 3.42
CA ASN A 10 -4.49 7.64 3.63
C ASN A 10 -3.94 6.24 3.42
N PHE A 11 -3.16 6.08 2.36
CA PHE A 11 -2.54 4.80 2.04
C PHE A 11 -1.15 4.75 2.68
N THR A 12 -0.80 3.60 3.23
CA THR A 12 0.56 3.33 3.67
C THR A 12 1.05 2.10 2.92
N VAL A 13 2.21 2.23 2.28
CA VAL A 13 2.81 1.15 1.50
C VAL A 13 4.10 0.74 2.17
N TYR A 14 4.18 -0.52 2.58
CA TYR A 14 5.40 -1.10 3.13
C TYR A 14 6.11 -1.82 1.99
N SER A 15 7.26 -1.28 1.58
CA SER A 15 7.97 -1.70 0.38
C SER A 15 9.40 -2.14 0.67
N LYS A 16 10.08 -2.62 -0.36
CA LYS A 16 11.52 -2.90 -0.31
C LYS A 16 12.12 -2.57 -1.67
N ASP A 17 13.43 -2.41 -1.71
CA ASP A 17 14.14 -2.18 -2.96
C ASP A 17 14.07 -3.41 -3.86
N GLY A 18 14.06 -3.19 -5.17
CA GLY A 18 14.02 -4.29 -6.15
C GLY A 18 12.71 -5.05 -6.18
N CYS A 19 11.61 -4.41 -5.83
CA CYS A 19 10.29 -5.03 -5.76
C CYS A 19 9.38 -4.43 -6.83
N PRO A 20 9.17 -5.14 -7.97
CA PRO A 20 8.32 -4.60 -9.06
C PRO A 20 6.88 -4.30 -8.65
N PHE A 21 6.28 -5.15 -7.81
CA PHE A 21 4.91 -4.91 -7.35
C PHE A 21 4.82 -3.73 -6.39
N CYS A 22 5.90 -3.46 -5.62
CA CYS A 22 5.97 -2.27 -4.79
C CYS A 22 5.97 -1.02 -5.67
N ASP A 23 6.78 -1.02 -6.71
CA ASP A 23 6.85 0.10 -7.67
C ASP A 23 5.51 0.29 -8.37
N LYS A 24 4.86 -0.82 -8.73
CA LYS A 24 3.58 -0.79 -9.44
C LYS A 24 2.49 -0.12 -8.60
N ILE A 25 2.35 -0.52 -7.32
CA ILE A 25 1.30 0.08 -6.49
C ILE A 25 1.57 1.56 -6.23
N ILE A 26 2.83 1.94 -6.01
CA ILE A 26 3.18 3.34 -5.85
C ILE A 26 2.81 4.14 -7.10
N GLN A 27 3.10 3.61 -8.28
CA GLN A 27 2.76 4.27 -9.54
C GLN A 27 1.25 4.46 -9.68
N ILE A 28 0.47 3.43 -9.34
CA ILE A 28 -0.99 3.51 -9.39
C ILE A 28 -1.51 4.59 -8.45
N LEU A 29 -0.97 4.67 -7.24
CA LEU A 29 -1.39 5.67 -6.27
C LEU A 29 -1.04 7.09 -6.74
N LYS A 30 0.12 7.26 -7.36
CA LYS A 30 0.52 8.55 -7.93
C LYS A 30 -0.40 8.96 -9.07
N LEU A 31 -0.69 8.05 -9.98
CA LEU A 31 -1.54 8.34 -11.14
C LEU A 31 -2.98 8.67 -10.73
N GLY A 32 -3.47 8.05 -9.66
CA GLY A 32 -4.80 8.31 -9.13
C GLY A 32 -4.87 9.51 -8.19
N ASP A 33 -3.76 10.18 -7.96
CA ASP A 33 -3.67 11.32 -7.05
C ASP A 33 -4.08 10.98 -5.62
N PHE A 34 -3.81 9.75 -5.19
CA PHE A 34 -4.08 9.32 -3.82
C PHE A 34 -3.01 9.83 -2.87
N GLN A 35 -3.40 10.12 -1.63
CA GLN A 35 -2.44 10.43 -0.57
C GLN A 35 -1.85 9.12 -0.07
N TYR A 36 -0.52 9.06 0.01
CA TYR A 36 0.14 7.86 0.50
C TYR A 36 1.49 8.19 1.15
N VAL A 37 1.93 7.26 1.99
CA VAL A 37 3.27 7.27 2.59
C VAL A 37 3.91 5.94 2.25
N GLU A 38 5.17 5.96 1.86
CA GLU A 38 5.95 4.74 1.61
C GLU A 38 6.99 4.56 2.70
N TYR A 39 6.97 3.40 3.36
CA TYR A 39 8.02 2.99 4.30
C TYR A 39 8.80 1.85 3.66
N LYS A 40 10.14 1.90 3.77
CA LYS A 40 11.02 0.92 3.14
C LYS A 40 11.71 0.04 4.16
N LEU A 41 11.80 -1.24 3.83
CA LEU A 41 12.54 -2.24 4.59
C LEU A 41 13.98 -1.77 4.81
N ASP A 42 14.46 -1.92 6.05
CA ASP A 42 15.80 -1.57 6.50
C ASP A 42 16.11 -0.07 6.51
N GLU A 43 15.17 0.75 6.08
CA GLU A 43 15.27 2.20 6.19
C GLU A 43 14.32 2.71 7.28
N HIS A 44 13.08 2.24 7.26
CA HIS A 44 12.03 2.70 8.18
C HIS A 44 11.52 1.61 9.11
N PHE A 45 11.72 0.35 8.75
CA PHE A 45 11.30 -0.79 9.56
C PHE A 45 12.22 -1.98 9.28
N SER A 46 12.28 -2.90 10.22
CA SER A 46 13.06 -4.14 10.08
C SER A 46 12.19 -5.27 9.56
N ARG A 47 12.83 -6.33 9.06
CA ARG A 47 12.11 -7.54 8.67
C ARG A 47 11.34 -8.14 9.85
N PHE A 48 11.90 -8.09 11.05
CA PHE A 48 11.23 -8.58 12.24
C PHE A 48 9.94 -7.79 12.51
N GLU A 49 10.01 -6.46 12.46
CA GLU A 49 8.85 -5.60 12.67
C GLU A 49 7.76 -5.87 11.62
N PHE A 50 8.18 -6.06 10.36
CA PHE A 50 7.27 -6.37 9.27
C PHE A 50 6.55 -7.69 9.50
N GLN A 51 7.28 -8.74 9.89
CA GLN A 51 6.70 -10.05 10.12
C GLN A 51 5.78 -10.06 11.35
N GLU A 52 6.12 -9.28 12.37
CA GLU A 52 5.25 -9.13 13.55
C GLU A 52 3.91 -8.51 13.17
N GLU A 53 3.93 -7.53 12.28
CA GLU A 53 2.72 -6.80 11.89
C GLU A 53 1.89 -7.57 10.86
N PHE A 54 2.54 -8.18 9.87
CA PHE A 54 1.85 -8.75 8.70
C PHE A 54 1.92 -10.27 8.64
N GLY A 55 2.70 -10.91 9.50
CA GLY A 55 2.86 -12.36 9.52
C GLY A 55 4.17 -12.81 8.91
N GLY A 56 4.63 -14.01 9.33
CA GLY A 56 5.92 -14.55 8.90
C GLY A 56 6.00 -14.88 7.42
N ASP A 57 4.85 -15.13 6.78
CA ASP A 57 4.79 -15.46 5.35
C ASP A 57 4.39 -14.26 4.48
N ALA A 58 4.29 -13.07 5.07
CA ALA A 58 3.86 -11.90 4.33
C ALA A 58 4.86 -11.51 3.25
N THR A 59 4.32 -11.14 2.09
CA THR A 59 5.12 -10.69 0.95
C THR A 59 5.06 -9.18 0.81
N PHE A 60 5.95 -8.62 0.00
CA PHE A 60 5.95 -7.20 -0.33
C PHE A 60 5.26 -6.96 -1.67
N PRO A 61 4.53 -5.84 -1.82
CA PRO A 61 4.28 -4.83 -0.79
C PRO A 61 3.16 -5.25 0.16
N GLN A 62 3.06 -4.57 1.29
CA GLN A 62 1.85 -4.61 2.13
C GLN A 62 1.27 -3.20 2.18
N VAL A 63 -0.03 -3.10 2.02
CA VAL A 63 -0.72 -1.81 1.92
C VAL A 63 -1.79 -1.72 2.99
N THR A 64 -1.88 -0.56 3.64
CA THR A 64 -3.00 -0.26 4.53
C THR A 64 -3.72 0.97 4.03
N ILE A 65 -5.02 1.04 4.30
CA ILE A 65 -5.85 2.22 4.02
C ILE A 65 -6.46 2.64 5.34
N ASN A 66 -6.10 3.83 5.81
CA ASN A 66 -6.54 4.34 7.12
C ASN A 66 -6.29 3.31 8.24
N GLY A 67 -5.15 2.61 8.18
CA GLY A 67 -4.76 1.61 9.15
C GLY A 67 -5.32 0.22 8.92
N HIS A 68 -6.23 0.03 7.96
CA HIS A 68 -6.80 -1.27 7.64
C HIS A 68 -5.95 -2.00 6.60
N LYS A 69 -5.56 -3.23 6.90
CA LYS A 69 -4.69 -4.02 6.03
C LYS A 69 -5.45 -4.47 4.78
N MET A 70 -4.89 -4.13 3.61
CA MET A 70 -5.48 -4.50 2.32
C MET A 70 -4.82 -5.72 1.71
N GLY A 71 -3.61 -6.04 2.11
CA GLY A 71 -2.79 -7.05 1.47
C GLY A 71 -1.77 -6.44 0.52
N GLY A 72 -1.47 -7.12 -0.58
CA GLY A 72 -0.46 -6.66 -1.54
C GLY A 72 -1.01 -5.80 -2.65
N CYS A 73 -0.23 -5.69 -3.72
CA CYS A 73 -0.59 -4.88 -4.89
C CYS A 73 -1.91 -5.34 -5.51
N THR A 74 -2.05 -6.64 -5.79
CA THR A 74 -3.23 -7.20 -6.44
C THR A 74 -4.49 -6.94 -5.64
N GLU A 75 -4.46 -7.22 -4.34
CA GLU A 75 -5.59 -7.03 -3.45
C GLU A 75 -5.98 -5.56 -3.35
N THR A 76 -4.99 -4.67 -3.29
CA THR A 76 -5.24 -3.23 -3.22
C THR A 76 -5.89 -2.71 -4.51
N VAL A 77 -5.37 -3.13 -5.66
CA VAL A 77 -5.94 -2.74 -6.96
C VAL A 77 -7.38 -3.22 -7.08
N LYS A 78 -7.64 -4.46 -6.66
CA LYS A 78 -8.99 -5.01 -6.68
C LYS A 78 -9.94 -4.17 -5.83
N TYR A 79 -9.50 -3.78 -4.64
CA TYR A 79 -10.29 -2.91 -3.76
C TYR A 79 -10.62 -1.59 -4.47
N LEU A 80 -9.62 -0.96 -5.08
CA LEU A 80 -9.82 0.31 -5.77
C LEU A 80 -10.78 0.17 -6.96
N GLN A 81 -10.67 -0.93 -7.71
CA GLN A 81 -11.57 -1.20 -8.84
C GLN A 81 -13.00 -1.44 -8.37
N GLU A 82 -13.18 -2.20 -7.31
CA GLU A 82 -14.51 -2.50 -6.77
C GLU A 82 -15.22 -1.25 -6.25
N HIS A 83 -14.45 -0.24 -5.85
CA HIS A 83 -14.99 1.03 -5.37
C HIS A 83 -14.95 2.13 -6.43
N ASN A 84 -14.70 1.76 -7.69
CA ASN A 84 -14.67 2.68 -8.83
C ASN A 84 -13.68 3.84 -8.63
N MET A 85 -12.52 3.55 -8.05
CA MET A 85 -11.49 4.56 -7.79
C MET A 85 -10.34 4.54 -8.81
N VAL A 86 -10.28 3.50 -9.61
CA VAL A 86 -9.32 3.37 -10.71
C VAL A 86 -10.00 2.73 -11.91
#